data_3219389a64eccae3d1992459cee568d1
#
_entry.id   3219389a64eccae3d1992459cee568d1
#
_cell.length_a   1.000
_cell.length_b   1.000
_cell.length_c   1.000
_cell.angle_alpha   90.00
_cell.angle_beta   90.00
_cell.angle_gamma   90.00
#
_symmetry.space_group_name_H-M   'P 1'
#
loop_
_entity.id
_entity.type
_entity.pdbx_description
1 polymer ?
#
loop_
_entity_poly.entity_id
_entity_poly.type
_entity_poly.pdbx_seq_one_letter_code
_entity_poly.pdbx_strand_id
1 'polypeptide(L)'
;MTKSISVLIPCYNSKCKGLVATLQRQLNKEYETDNIFRYEIIVADDGSDRNDVIEYNRQINMLPHCRYVIRGKNVGRAAIRNFLTKEAAYDNLLFLDCDITVANDLFIRNYITAESNVVVGGLEIGGDSTLLCNNIRYLYEKASEKAHNACNRAKAEHKEFRTTNFMISRQLAKQFPFNENIKWYGYEDVMMGKELAAENVHIEHIDNPVILDDYEDNATFMAKTEEAMHTLKEFEDELKEYSTLLHYYDIFRKYHLTPILYAIYITFGNVIKNNLTGNKPKLILFNIYKLLYFGTL
;
A
#
# COMPACT_ATOMS: atom_id res chain seq x y z
N MET A 1 -25.66 -3.58 6.26
CA MET A 1 -24.58 -4.20 7.05
C MET A 1 -24.00 -5.39 6.30
N THR A 2 -22.71 -5.47 6.20
CA THR A 2 -21.95 -6.58 5.61
C THR A 2 -22.20 -7.86 6.41
N LYS A 3 -22.66 -8.92 5.75
CA LYS A 3 -22.95 -10.22 6.40
C LYS A 3 -21.78 -11.20 6.37
N SER A 4 -20.76 -10.90 5.57
CA SER A 4 -19.58 -11.75 5.47
C SER A 4 -18.38 -10.98 4.93
N ILE A 5 -17.16 -11.35 5.36
CA ILE A 5 -15.93 -10.67 4.97
C ILE A 5 -14.77 -11.65 4.85
N SER A 6 -13.98 -11.51 3.78
CA SER A 6 -12.66 -12.12 3.65
C SER A 6 -11.59 -11.08 3.89
N VAL A 7 -10.79 -11.23 4.94
CA VAL A 7 -9.61 -10.38 5.18
C VAL A 7 -8.42 -11.00 4.46
N LEU A 8 -7.79 -10.21 3.59
CA LEU A 8 -6.80 -10.65 2.61
C LEU A 8 -5.48 -9.91 2.84
N ILE A 9 -4.44 -10.65 3.20
CA ILE A 9 -3.15 -10.08 3.58
C ILE A 9 -2.05 -10.65 2.67
N PRO A 10 -1.56 -9.89 1.68
CA PRO A 10 -0.36 -10.25 0.95
C PRO A 10 0.85 -10.11 1.88
N CYS A 11 1.74 -11.10 1.87
CA CYS A 11 2.90 -11.15 2.76
C CYS A 11 4.17 -11.51 1.99
N TYR A 12 5.26 -10.81 2.27
CA TYR A 12 6.59 -11.18 1.80
C TYR A 12 7.63 -10.77 2.86
N ASN A 13 8.34 -11.74 3.40
CA ASN A 13 9.41 -11.55 4.40
C ASN A 13 9.00 -10.73 5.65
N SER A 14 7.72 -10.69 6.01
CA SER A 14 7.19 -9.96 7.16
C SER A 14 6.43 -10.87 8.14
N LYS A 15 6.61 -10.63 9.44
CA LYS A 15 5.93 -11.36 10.53
C LYS A 15 4.56 -10.73 10.80
N CYS A 16 3.48 -11.37 10.35
CA CYS A 16 2.12 -10.81 10.46
C CYS A 16 1.15 -11.58 11.37
N LYS A 17 1.59 -12.65 12.04
CA LYS A 17 0.71 -13.40 12.97
C LYS A 17 0.07 -12.52 14.04
N GLY A 18 0.78 -11.52 14.56
CA GLY A 18 0.24 -10.58 15.56
C GLY A 18 -0.94 -9.76 15.02
N LEU A 19 -0.80 -9.23 13.80
CA LEU A 19 -1.88 -8.56 13.09
C LEU A 19 -3.08 -9.49 12.91
N VAL A 20 -2.85 -10.71 12.40
CA VAL A 20 -3.91 -11.70 12.19
C VAL A 20 -4.64 -12.04 13.48
N ALA A 21 -3.94 -12.22 14.60
CA ALA A 21 -4.55 -12.50 15.91
C ALA A 21 -5.43 -11.33 16.39
N THR A 22 -5.01 -10.08 16.17
CA THR A 22 -5.80 -8.89 16.51
C THR A 22 -7.08 -8.81 15.68
N LEU A 23 -6.98 -9.02 14.37
CA LEU A 23 -8.13 -9.02 13.46
C LEU A 23 -9.09 -10.17 13.77
N GLN A 24 -8.57 -11.37 13.99
CA GLN A 24 -9.35 -12.56 14.32
C GLN A 24 -10.16 -12.37 15.61
N ARG A 25 -9.58 -11.74 16.65
CA ARG A 25 -10.28 -11.42 17.87
C ARG A 25 -11.48 -10.47 17.63
N GLN A 26 -11.31 -9.43 16.80
CA GLN A 26 -12.41 -8.52 16.45
C GLN A 26 -13.48 -9.21 15.61
N LEU A 27 -13.10 -10.00 14.62
CA LEU A 27 -14.01 -10.77 13.78
C LEU A 27 -14.79 -11.82 14.56
N ASN A 28 -14.15 -12.50 15.50
CA ASN A 28 -14.82 -13.44 16.40
C ASN A 28 -15.90 -12.75 17.25
N LYS A 29 -15.64 -11.56 17.76
CA LYS A 29 -16.63 -10.79 18.51
C LYS A 29 -17.87 -10.47 17.65
N GLU A 30 -17.70 -10.12 16.38
CA GLU A 30 -18.82 -9.91 15.46
C GLU A 30 -19.55 -11.22 15.15
N TYR A 31 -18.82 -12.32 14.93
CA TYR A 31 -19.36 -13.65 14.68
C TYR A 31 -20.20 -14.19 15.87
N GLU A 32 -19.76 -13.96 17.10
CA GLU A 32 -20.48 -14.34 18.33
C GLU A 32 -21.72 -13.47 18.58
N THR A 33 -21.70 -12.21 18.11
CA THR A 33 -22.81 -11.27 18.28
C THR A 33 -23.91 -11.49 17.23
N ASP A 34 -23.53 -11.83 15.99
CA ASP A 34 -24.43 -12.11 14.87
C ASP A 34 -24.15 -13.51 14.30
N ASN A 35 -25.02 -14.46 14.59
CA ASN A 35 -24.89 -15.84 14.15
C ASN A 35 -25.02 -16.03 12.62
N ILE A 36 -25.36 -14.98 11.86
CA ILE A 36 -25.41 -14.97 10.40
C ILE A 36 -24.09 -14.47 9.80
N PHE A 37 -23.33 -13.65 10.56
CA PHE A 37 -22.03 -13.12 10.10
C PHE A 37 -21.01 -14.24 9.86
N ARG A 38 -20.26 -14.16 8.78
CA ARG A 38 -19.21 -15.13 8.43
C ARG A 38 -17.92 -14.40 8.06
N TYR A 39 -16.80 -14.98 8.40
CA TYR A 39 -15.50 -14.41 8.06
C TYR A 39 -14.43 -15.46 7.79
N GLU A 40 -13.39 -15.04 7.12
CA GLU A 40 -12.11 -15.73 7.02
C GLU A 40 -10.97 -14.71 6.98
N ILE A 41 -9.75 -15.15 7.33
CA ILE A 41 -8.51 -14.40 7.12
C ILE A 41 -7.59 -15.27 6.27
N ILE A 42 -7.13 -14.73 5.15
CA ILE A 42 -6.19 -15.41 4.26
C ILE A 42 -4.92 -14.57 4.18
N VAL A 43 -3.82 -15.13 4.64
CA VAL A 43 -2.49 -14.59 4.41
C VAL A 43 -1.85 -15.37 3.27
N ALA A 44 -1.51 -14.69 2.18
CA ALA A 44 -0.77 -15.29 1.08
C ALA A 44 0.68 -14.83 1.10
N ASP A 45 1.58 -15.76 1.34
CA ASP A 45 3.02 -15.56 1.32
C ASP A 45 3.51 -15.62 -0.13
N ASP A 46 4.05 -14.52 -0.62
CA ASP A 46 4.51 -14.36 -2.00
C ASP A 46 5.94 -14.90 -2.21
N GLY A 47 6.22 -16.10 -1.67
CA GLY A 47 7.51 -16.77 -1.83
C GLY A 47 8.61 -16.17 -0.97
N SER A 48 8.31 -15.91 0.33
CA SER A 48 9.34 -15.51 1.30
C SER A 48 10.52 -16.49 1.32
N ASP A 49 11.72 -15.95 1.48
CA ASP A 49 12.98 -16.71 1.58
C ASP A 49 13.52 -16.77 3.03
N ARG A 50 12.91 -16.05 3.96
CA ARG A 50 13.24 -16.03 5.39
C ARG A 50 12.50 -17.13 6.15
N ASN A 51 13.20 -18.22 6.47
CA ASN A 51 12.63 -19.37 7.20
C ASN A 51 12.05 -18.98 8.58
N ASP A 52 12.69 -18.05 9.31
CA ASP A 52 12.18 -17.58 10.61
C ASP A 52 10.82 -16.89 10.50
N VAL A 53 10.56 -16.19 9.40
CA VAL A 53 9.28 -15.54 9.10
C VAL A 53 8.23 -16.59 8.75
N ILE A 54 8.56 -17.51 7.86
CA ILE A 54 7.66 -18.56 7.41
C ILE A 54 7.19 -19.41 8.60
N GLU A 55 8.11 -19.89 9.44
CA GLU A 55 7.77 -20.71 10.62
C GLU A 55 6.94 -19.92 11.65
N TYR A 56 7.21 -18.63 11.84
CA TYR A 56 6.40 -17.78 12.70
C TYR A 56 4.97 -17.62 12.15
N ASN A 57 4.82 -17.37 10.86
CA ASN A 57 3.52 -17.17 10.21
C ASN A 57 2.73 -18.47 10.02
N ARG A 58 3.37 -19.66 9.93
CA ARG A 58 2.66 -20.97 9.91
C ARG A 58 1.74 -21.17 11.09
N GLN A 59 2.02 -20.54 12.23
CA GLN A 59 1.16 -20.61 13.43
C GLN A 59 -0.21 -19.93 13.19
N ILE A 60 -0.38 -19.14 12.13
CA ILE A 60 -1.67 -18.56 11.71
C ILE A 60 -2.69 -19.68 11.44
N ASN A 61 -2.26 -20.83 10.91
CA ASN A 61 -3.12 -21.98 10.64
C ASN A 61 -3.72 -22.63 11.91
N MET A 62 -3.24 -22.26 13.08
CA MET A 62 -3.81 -22.70 14.36
C MET A 62 -4.97 -21.81 14.84
N LEU A 63 -5.17 -20.64 14.22
CA LEU A 63 -6.24 -19.72 14.54
C LEU A 63 -7.51 -20.10 13.76
N PRO A 64 -8.69 -20.13 14.41
CA PRO A 64 -9.97 -20.43 13.73
C PRO A 64 -10.22 -19.46 12.56
N HIS A 65 -10.70 -20.00 11.45
CA HIS A 65 -11.03 -19.25 10.22
C HIS A 65 -9.84 -18.51 9.59
N CYS A 66 -8.60 -18.90 9.91
CA CYS A 66 -7.38 -18.30 9.37
C CYS A 66 -6.61 -19.32 8.52
N ARG A 67 -6.07 -18.85 7.39
CA ARG A 67 -5.21 -19.65 6.48
C ARG A 67 -3.92 -18.88 6.16
N TYR A 68 -2.78 -19.56 6.25
CA TYR A 68 -1.51 -19.09 5.71
C TYR A 68 -1.12 -19.95 4.52
N VAL A 69 -1.10 -19.35 3.33
CA VAL A 69 -0.85 -20.02 2.05
C VAL A 69 0.51 -19.60 1.52
N ILE A 70 1.44 -20.54 1.36
CA ILE A 70 2.79 -20.27 0.88
C ILE A 70 2.84 -20.53 -0.63
N ARG A 71 3.28 -19.54 -1.40
CA ARG A 71 3.53 -19.66 -2.84
C ARG A 71 4.99 -20.01 -3.11
N GLY A 72 5.25 -20.72 -4.20
CA GLY A 72 6.58 -21.20 -4.54
C GLY A 72 7.56 -20.14 -5.05
N LYS A 73 7.08 -18.93 -5.41
CA LYS A 73 7.90 -17.81 -5.91
C LYS A 73 7.20 -16.48 -5.70
N ASN A 74 7.99 -15.41 -5.61
CA ASN A 74 7.48 -14.04 -5.64
C ASN A 74 6.94 -13.72 -7.03
N VAL A 75 5.68 -13.24 -7.06
CA VAL A 75 4.98 -12.87 -8.30
C VAL A 75 4.62 -11.39 -8.34
N GLY A 76 4.89 -10.66 -7.26
CA GLY A 76 4.67 -9.23 -7.13
C GLY A 76 3.30 -8.84 -6.58
N ARG A 77 3.19 -7.57 -6.20
CA ARG A 77 2.09 -7.00 -5.41
C ARG A 77 0.72 -7.11 -6.09
N ALA A 78 0.65 -6.90 -7.40
CA ALA A 78 -0.57 -7.03 -8.18
C ALA A 78 -1.06 -8.49 -8.23
N ALA A 79 -0.17 -9.40 -8.64
CA ALA A 79 -0.50 -10.80 -8.83
C ALA A 79 -0.89 -11.51 -7.53
N ILE A 80 -0.23 -11.17 -6.39
CA ILE A 80 -0.60 -11.77 -5.09
C ILE A 80 -1.97 -11.28 -4.61
N ARG A 81 -2.35 -10.01 -4.84
CA ARG A 81 -3.68 -9.51 -4.50
C ARG A 81 -4.76 -10.12 -5.39
N ASN A 82 -4.49 -10.31 -6.69
CA ASN A 82 -5.40 -11.02 -7.59
C ASN A 82 -5.57 -12.49 -7.20
N PHE A 83 -4.50 -13.14 -6.76
CA PHE A 83 -4.58 -14.49 -6.21
C PHE A 83 -5.47 -14.53 -4.97
N LEU A 84 -5.29 -13.63 -4.01
CA LEU A 84 -6.13 -13.52 -2.82
C LEU A 84 -7.62 -13.28 -3.16
N THR A 85 -7.91 -12.44 -4.17
CA THR A 85 -9.28 -12.23 -4.69
C THR A 85 -9.93 -13.53 -5.17
N LYS A 86 -9.15 -14.42 -5.81
CA LYS A 86 -9.63 -15.73 -6.29
C LYS A 86 -9.86 -16.71 -5.15
N GLU A 87 -8.97 -16.71 -4.15
CA GLU A 87 -9.02 -17.60 -2.98
C GLU A 87 -10.13 -17.24 -1.98
N ALA A 88 -10.58 -15.98 -1.95
CA ALA A 88 -11.57 -15.48 -1.02
C ALA A 88 -12.94 -16.20 -1.19
N ALA A 89 -13.57 -16.58 -0.09
CA ALA A 89 -14.86 -17.23 -0.08
C ALA A 89 -16.04 -16.23 -0.08
N TYR A 90 -15.86 -15.03 0.49
CA TYR A 90 -16.93 -14.07 0.74
C TYR A 90 -16.89 -12.87 -0.21
N ASP A 91 -17.97 -12.09 -0.25
CA ASP A 91 -18.20 -11.03 -1.23
C ASP A 91 -17.56 -9.68 -0.85
N ASN A 92 -17.25 -9.46 0.42
CA ASN A 92 -16.55 -8.26 0.87
C ASN A 92 -15.09 -8.61 1.14
N LEU A 93 -14.18 -7.99 0.42
CA LEU A 93 -12.74 -8.26 0.46
C LEU A 93 -12.05 -7.10 1.16
N LEU A 94 -11.58 -7.31 2.39
CA LEU A 94 -10.77 -6.33 3.12
C LEU A 94 -9.29 -6.65 2.92
N PHE A 95 -8.59 -5.82 2.15
CA PHE A 95 -7.16 -5.91 1.93
C PHE A 95 -6.40 -5.09 2.97
N LEU A 96 -5.36 -5.70 3.54
CA LEU A 96 -4.45 -5.05 4.49
C LEU A 96 -3.01 -5.45 4.14
N ASP A 97 -2.08 -4.50 4.18
CA ASP A 97 -0.66 -4.83 4.11
C ASP A 97 -0.24 -5.59 5.37
N CYS A 98 0.84 -6.37 5.31
CA CYS A 98 1.26 -7.26 6.40
C CYS A 98 2.14 -6.59 7.47
N ASP A 99 2.66 -5.39 7.18
CA ASP A 99 3.60 -4.60 7.97
C ASP A 99 2.95 -3.41 8.70
N ILE A 100 1.66 -3.56 9.03
CA ILE A 100 0.86 -2.53 9.72
C ILE A 100 0.32 -3.05 11.06
N THR A 101 -0.09 -2.12 11.92
CA THR A 101 -0.74 -2.40 13.20
C THR A 101 -2.18 -1.86 13.21
N VAL A 102 -3.09 -2.60 13.85
CA VAL A 102 -4.47 -2.19 14.11
C VAL A 102 -4.62 -1.90 15.60
N ALA A 103 -4.81 -0.62 15.96
CA ALA A 103 -4.99 -0.18 17.33
C ALA A 103 -6.45 0.07 17.71
N ASN A 104 -7.33 0.35 16.75
CA ASN A 104 -8.74 0.61 16.99
C ASN A 104 -9.52 -0.70 17.22
N ASP A 105 -10.12 -0.88 18.38
CA ASP A 105 -10.92 -2.06 18.72
C ASP A 105 -12.24 -2.18 17.94
N LEU A 106 -12.65 -1.13 17.25
CA LEU A 106 -13.81 -1.10 16.36
C LEU A 106 -13.42 -1.19 14.88
N PHE A 107 -12.16 -1.49 14.56
CA PHE A 107 -11.64 -1.46 13.21
C PHE A 107 -12.47 -2.31 12.22
N ILE A 108 -12.76 -3.54 12.58
CA ILE A 108 -13.61 -4.44 11.76
C ILE A 108 -15.05 -3.95 11.71
N ARG A 109 -15.60 -3.50 12.84
CA ARG A 109 -16.98 -2.98 12.90
C ARG A 109 -17.19 -1.79 11.96
N ASN A 110 -16.24 -0.89 11.89
CA ASN A 110 -16.30 0.27 11.00
C ASN A 110 -16.43 -0.14 9.53
N TYR A 111 -15.75 -1.21 9.09
CA TYR A 111 -15.92 -1.78 7.76
C TYR A 111 -17.25 -2.50 7.56
N ILE A 112 -17.72 -3.27 8.56
CA ILE A 112 -19.01 -3.99 8.48
C ILE A 112 -20.18 -3.02 8.35
N THR A 113 -20.08 -1.82 8.91
CA THR A 113 -21.13 -0.79 8.89
C THR A 113 -21.04 0.16 7.72
N ALA A 114 -19.94 0.18 6.98
CA ALA A 114 -19.80 0.98 5.76
C ALA A 114 -20.77 0.51 4.67
N GLU A 115 -21.26 1.43 3.85
CA GLU A 115 -22.32 1.17 2.88
C GLU A 115 -21.82 1.09 1.43
N SER A 116 -20.63 1.64 1.16
CA SER A 116 -20.05 1.64 -0.19
C SER A 116 -19.41 0.29 -0.57
N ASN A 117 -19.40 0.02 -1.87
CA ASN A 117 -18.73 -1.14 -2.44
C ASN A 117 -17.20 -1.02 -2.45
N VAL A 118 -16.66 0.19 -2.29
CA VAL A 118 -15.23 0.47 -2.12
C VAL A 118 -15.06 1.44 -0.94
N VAL A 119 -14.30 1.02 0.06
CA VAL A 119 -14.08 1.79 1.31
C VAL A 119 -12.59 1.83 1.62
N VAL A 120 -12.04 3.01 1.87
CA VAL A 120 -10.62 3.22 2.22
C VAL A 120 -10.53 3.75 3.66
N GLY A 121 -9.86 3.00 4.55
CA GLY A 121 -9.75 3.34 5.98
C GLY A 121 -8.66 4.36 6.29
N GLY A 122 -7.60 4.42 5.49
CA GLY A 122 -6.48 5.34 5.67
C GLY A 122 -5.31 4.77 6.45
N LEU A 123 -4.31 5.63 6.67
CA LEU A 123 -3.04 5.29 7.28
C LEU A 123 -2.66 6.38 8.30
N GLU A 124 -2.23 5.98 9.47
CA GLU A 124 -1.61 6.81 10.51
C GLU A 124 -0.12 6.47 10.59
N ILE A 125 0.70 7.48 10.85
CA ILE A 125 2.16 7.33 10.90
C ILE A 125 2.60 7.21 12.35
N GLY A 126 2.86 5.98 12.77
CA GLY A 126 3.31 5.60 14.10
C GLY A 126 4.83 5.59 14.27
N GLY A 127 5.27 5.07 15.42
CA GLY A 127 6.68 4.97 15.78
C GLY A 127 7.21 6.14 16.58
N ASP A 128 8.39 5.95 17.19
CA ASP A 128 9.05 6.96 18.02
C ASP A 128 9.78 7.99 17.13
N SER A 129 9.31 9.23 17.16
CA SER A 129 9.87 10.33 16.36
C SER A 129 11.33 10.63 16.67
N THR A 130 11.82 10.32 17.88
CA THR A 130 13.23 10.52 18.25
C THR A 130 14.14 9.47 17.64
N LEU A 131 13.67 8.22 17.56
CA LEU A 131 14.39 7.11 16.94
C LEU A 131 14.33 7.18 15.41
N LEU A 132 13.22 7.67 14.86
CA LEU A 132 12.94 7.69 13.41
C LEU A 132 13.28 9.03 12.75
N CYS A 133 13.82 10.01 13.48
CA CYS A 133 14.19 11.33 12.95
C CYS A 133 15.18 11.28 11.77
N ASN A 134 15.87 10.17 11.57
CA ASN A 134 16.82 9.93 10.47
C ASN A 134 16.35 8.86 9.48
N ASN A 135 15.10 8.39 9.58
CA ASN A 135 14.49 7.48 8.60
C ASN A 135 13.74 8.28 7.53
N ILE A 136 14.19 8.20 6.27
CA ILE A 136 13.62 9.02 5.19
C ILE A 136 12.17 8.64 4.84
N ARG A 137 11.79 7.35 4.96
CA ARG A 137 10.40 6.91 4.77
C ARG A 137 9.49 7.50 5.84
N TYR A 138 9.90 7.41 7.11
CA TYR A 138 9.15 8.02 8.21
C TYR A 138 8.97 9.54 8.00
N LEU A 139 10.05 10.25 7.67
CA LEU A 139 9.99 11.70 7.44
C LEU A 139 9.05 12.06 6.28
N TYR A 140 9.07 11.28 5.20
CA TYR A 140 8.23 11.49 4.03
C TYR A 140 6.75 11.25 4.34
N GLU A 141 6.41 10.11 4.96
CA GLU A 141 5.03 9.78 5.32
C GLU A 141 4.48 10.75 6.38
N LYS A 142 5.28 11.08 7.41
CA LYS A 142 4.87 12.02 8.47
C LYS A 142 4.62 13.42 7.97
N ALA A 143 5.38 13.89 7.00
CA ALA A 143 5.18 15.22 6.40
C ALA A 143 3.85 15.33 5.64
N SER A 144 3.34 14.23 5.08
CA SER A 144 2.10 14.19 4.31
C SER A 144 0.87 13.77 5.13
N GLU A 145 1.03 13.22 6.32
CA GLU A 145 -0.03 12.60 7.13
C GLU A 145 -1.28 13.49 7.28
N LYS A 146 -1.09 14.77 7.63
CA LYS A 146 -2.23 15.70 7.82
C LYS A 146 -3.02 15.96 6.54
N ALA A 147 -2.37 15.89 5.39
CA ALA A 147 -3.03 16.05 4.10
C ALA A 147 -3.90 14.84 3.73
N HIS A 148 -3.59 13.65 4.27
CA HIS A 148 -4.25 12.39 3.96
C HIS A 148 -5.30 11.95 5.00
N ASN A 149 -5.90 12.87 5.78
CA ASN A 149 -7.06 12.55 6.62
C ASN A 149 -8.30 12.22 5.77
N ALA A 150 -9.28 11.54 6.35
CA ALA A 150 -10.47 11.06 5.63
C ALA A 150 -11.21 12.18 4.86
N CYS A 151 -11.39 13.36 5.47
CA CYS A 151 -12.07 14.49 4.82
C CYS A 151 -11.32 15.02 3.58
N ASN A 152 -9.98 15.01 3.61
CA ASN A 152 -9.18 15.45 2.47
C ASN A 152 -9.13 14.38 1.38
N ARG A 153 -9.01 13.11 1.76
CA ARG A 153 -9.05 11.99 0.81
C ARG A 153 -10.37 11.95 0.04
N ALA A 154 -11.50 12.19 0.72
CA ALA A 154 -12.83 12.23 0.08
C ALA A 154 -12.97 13.32 -1.00
N LYS A 155 -12.18 14.41 -0.97
CA LYS A 155 -12.19 15.47 -2.00
C LYS A 155 -11.52 15.03 -3.31
N ALA A 156 -10.69 14.00 -3.28
CA ALA A 156 -9.96 13.46 -4.42
C ALA A 156 -9.99 11.92 -4.38
N GLU A 157 -11.19 11.36 -4.19
CA GLU A 157 -11.44 9.98 -3.77
C GLU A 157 -10.63 8.94 -4.54
N HIS A 158 -10.54 9.05 -5.85
CA HIS A 158 -9.81 8.10 -6.69
C HIS A 158 -8.29 8.32 -6.67
N LYS A 159 -7.83 9.58 -6.55
CA LYS A 159 -6.39 9.90 -6.46
C LYS A 159 -5.78 9.51 -5.12
N GLU A 160 -6.62 9.45 -4.08
CA GLU A 160 -6.26 9.07 -2.71
C GLU A 160 -6.58 7.60 -2.41
N PHE A 161 -6.92 6.81 -3.42
CA PHE A 161 -7.04 5.36 -3.27
C PHE A 161 -5.68 4.74 -2.95
N ARG A 162 -5.63 3.91 -1.90
CA ARG A 162 -4.42 3.22 -1.46
C ARG A 162 -4.74 1.78 -1.08
N THR A 163 -3.85 0.85 -1.43
CA THR A 163 -4.03 -0.58 -1.19
C THR A 163 -3.64 -1.06 0.21
N THR A 164 -3.07 -0.18 1.04
CA THR A 164 -2.61 -0.54 2.38
C THR A 164 -3.76 -0.95 3.31
N ASN A 165 -4.94 -0.32 3.16
CA ASN A 165 -6.09 -0.50 4.03
C ASN A 165 -7.38 -0.13 3.29
N PHE A 166 -8.00 -1.11 2.61
CA PHE A 166 -9.24 -0.88 1.86
C PHE A 166 -10.11 -2.13 1.78
N MET A 167 -11.42 -1.91 1.70
CA MET A 167 -12.40 -2.95 1.40
C MET A 167 -13.01 -2.71 0.02
N ILE A 168 -13.24 -3.79 -0.73
CA ILE A 168 -13.87 -3.76 -2.04
C ILE A 168 -14.81 -4.95 -2.20
N SER A 169 -15.93 -4.76 -2.90
CA SER A 169 -16.77 -5.91 -3.26
C SER A 169 -16.05 -6.85 -4.22
N ARG A 170 -16.26 -8.16 -4.05
CA ARG A 170 -15.66 -9.19 -4.92
C ARG A 170 -16.01 -8.99 -6.39
N GLN A 171 -17.22 -8.49 -6.67
CA GLN A 171 -17.64 -8.18 -8.03
C GLN A 171 -16.73 -7.13 -8.65
N LEU A 172 -16.52 -6.02 -7.96
CA LEU A 172 -15.62 -4.95 -8.44
C LEU A 172 -14.17 -5.41 -8.51
N ALA A 173 -13.67 -6.15 -7.51
CA ALA A 173 -12.30 -6.67 -7.54
C ALA A 173 -12.04 -7.64 -8.71
N LYS A 174 -13.07 -8.35 -9.20
CA LYS A 174 -12.98 -9.17 -10.42
C LYS A 174 -13.11 -8.36 -11.70
N GLN A 175 -13.90 -7.30 -11.69
CA GLN A 175 -14.07 -6.39 -12.82
C GLN A 175 -12.84 -5.53 -13.04
N PHE A 176 -12.20 -5.08 -11.96
CA PHE A 176 -11.00 -4.26 -11.93
C PHE A 176 -9.86 -5.01 -11.21
N PRO A 177 -9.28 -6.07 -11.82
CA PRO A 177 -8.14 -6.76 -11.24
C PRO A 177 -6.92 -5.83 -11.23
N PHE A 178 -6.03 -6.02 -10.27
CA PHE A 178 -4.73 -5.34 -10.29
C PHE A 178 -3.96 -5.65 -11.57
N ASN A 179 -3.34 -4.63 -12.16
CA ASN A 179 -2.60 -4.79 -13.40
C ASN A 179 -1.28 -5.56 -13.16
N GLU A 180 -1.24 -6.83 -13.54
CA GLU A 180 -0.08 -7.72 -13.37
C GLU A 180 1.09 -7.40 -14.32
N ASN A 181 0.92 -6.44 -15.25
CA ASN A 181 2.04 -5.92 -16.05
C ASN A 181 2.92 -4.96 -15.22
N ILE A 182 2.42 -4.41 -14.12
CA ILE A 182 3.22 -3.65 -13.14
C ILE A 182 4.10 -4.66 -12.38
N LYS A 183 5.34 -4.80 -12.85
CA LYS A 183 6.32 -5.77 -12.31
C LYS A 183 7.21 -5.17 -11.24
N TRP A 184 7.45 -3.86 -11.31
CA TRP A 184 8.25 -3.11 -10.37
C TRP A 184 7.39 -2.59 -9.21
N TYR A 185 8.02 -2.03 -8.21
CA TYR A 185 7.35 -1.47 -7.04
C TYR A 185 6.51 -0.22 -7.41
N GLY A 186 5.31 -0.10 -6.81
CA GLY A 186 4.49 1.12 -6.77
C GLY A 186 3.56 1.34 -7.97
N TYR A 187 2.63 2.26 -7.78
CA TYR A 187 1.60 2.71 -8.72
C TYR A 187 0.49 1.70 -9.06
N GLU A 188 0.50 0.49 -8.51
CA GLU A 188 -0.61 -0.46 -8.67
C GLU A 188 -1.92 0.06 -8.08
N ASP A 189 -1.84 0.81 -6.99
CA ASP A 189 -2.96 1.49 -6.34
C ASP A 189 -3.46 2.68 -7.17
N VAL A 190 -2.56 3.52 -7.68
CA VAL A 190 -2.90 4.67 -8.53
C VAL A 190 -3.59 4.21 -9.81
N MET A 191 -3.09 3.13 -10.43
CA MET A 191 -3.70 2.56 -11.64
C MET A 191 -5.12 2.05 -11.35
N MET A 192 -5.31 1.31 -10.26
CA MET A 192 -6.64 0.84 -9.86
C MET A 192 -7.58 2.01 -9.55
N GLY A 193 -7.12 3.04 -8.83
CA GLY A 193 -7.91 4.25 -8.56
C GLY A 193 -8.36 4.95 -9.85
N LYS A 194 -7.48 5.01 -10.88
CA LYS A 194 -7.82 5.54 -12.21
C LYS A 194 -8.89 4.70 -12.91
N GLU A 195 -8.78 3.37 -12.87
CA GLU A 195 -9.75 2.48 -13.50
C GLU A 195 -11.13 2.61 -12.83
N LEU A 196 -11.18 2.68 -11.50
CA LEU A 196 -12.42 2.94 -10.75
C LEU A 196 -13.02 4.31 -11.09
N ALA A 197 -12.18 5.34 -11.29
CA ALA A 197 -12.63 6.67 -11.72
C ALA A 197 -13.27 6.66 -13.12
N ALA A 198 -12.69 5.92 -14.06
CA ALA A 198 -13.19 5.83 -15.43
C ALA A 198 -14.62 5.25 -15.51
N GLU A 199 -14.96 4.38 -14.57
CA GLU A 199 -16.30 3.76 -14.45
C GLU A 199 -17.19 4.44 -13.41
N ASN A 200 -16.77 5.62 -12.88
CA ASN A 200 -17.50 6.39 -11.86
C ASN A 200 -17.87 5.55 -10.62
N VAL A 201 -17.01 4.63 -10.22
CA VAL A 201 -17.20 3.85 -8.99
C VAL A 201 -16.88 4.74 -7.79
N HIS A 202 -17.87 4.97 -6.93
CA HIS A 202 -17.68 5.77 -5.71
C HIS A 202 -16.75 5.07 -4.71
N ILE A 203 -15.80 5.82 -4.14
CA ILE A 203 -14.89 5.38 -3.08
C ILE A 203 -15.20 6.15 -1.80
N GLU A 204 -15.71 5.46 -0.80
CA GLU A 204 -15.94 6.02 0.53
C GLU A 204 -14.63 6.07 1.32
N HIS A 205 -14.25 7.24 1.81
CA HIS A 205 -13.09 7.41 2.68
C HIS A 205 -13.52 7.58 4.13
N ILE A 206 -13.27 6.58 4.95
CA ILE A 206 -13.62 6.60 6.38
C ILE A 206 -12.40 6.89 7.25
N ASP A 207 -12.64 7.37 8.47
CA ASP A 207 -11.58 7.53 9.48
C ASP A 207 -11.42 6.23 10.28
N ASN A 208 -10.70 5.29 9.67
CA ASN A 208 -10.43 3.96 10.22
C ASN A 208 -9.00 3.53 9.88
N PRO A 209 -7.99 4.31 10.31
CA PRO A 209 -6.62 4.08 9.90
C PRO A 209 -6.02 2.81 10.48
N VAL A 210 -5.10 2.22 9.73
CA VAL A 210 -4.07 1.34 10.26
C VAL A 210 -2.81 2.15 10.57
N ILE A 211 -1.94 1.64 11.44
CA ILE A 211 -0.71 2.32 11.84
C ILE A 211 0.47 1.72 11.09
N LEU A 212 1.23 2.56 10.38
CA LEU A 212 2.55 2.23 9.87
C LEU A 212 3.57 2.53 10.96
N ASP A 213 4.16 1.50 11.54
CA ASP A 213 5.15 1.59 12.64
C ASP A 213 6.40 0.73 12.40
N ASP A 214 6.46 0.03 11.27
CA ASP A 214 7.64 -0.70 10.79
C ASP A 214 8.23 -0.03 9.54
N TYR A 215 9.49 0.38 9.64
CA TYR A 215 10.18 1.14 8.59
C TYR A 215 11.46 0.45 8.18
N GLU A 216 11.58 0.17 6.88
CA GLU A 216 12.82 -0.26 6.30
C GLU A 216 13.92 0.81 6.44
N ASP A 217 15.17 0.39 6.27
CA ASP A 217 16.31 1.30 6.22
C ASP A 217 16.26 2.23 4.98
N ASN A 218 17.00 3.34 5.06
CA ASN A 218 17.01 4.36 4.02
C ASN A 218 17.47 3.83 2.66
N ALA A 219 18.40 2.88 2.61
CA ALA A 219 18.91 2.33 1.35
C ALA A 219 17.84 1.47 0.66
N THR A 220 17.14 0.63 1.42
CA THR A 220 16.02 -0.18 0.94
C THR A 220 14.87 0.69 0.43
N PHE A 221 14.50 1.74 1.17
CA PHE A 221 13.46 2.68 0.73
C PHE A 221 13.84 3.42 -0.55
N MET A 222 15.10 3.84 -0.67
CA MET A 222 15.60 4.49 -1.89
C MET A 222 15.59 3.54 -3.10
N ALA A 223 15.97 2.27 -2.92
CA ALA A 223 15.90 1.27 -3.99
C ALA A 223 14.46 1.06 -4.48
N LYS A 224 13.50 0.89 -3.57
CA LYS A 224 12.07 0.83 -3.90
C LYS A 224 11.57 2.10 -4.60
N THR A 225 12.08 3.27 -4.21
CA THR A 225 11.74 4.54 -4.87
C THR A 225 12.24 4.55 -6.32
N GLU A 226 13.46 4.08 -6.57
CA GLU A 226 14.01 3.96 -7.93
C GLU A 226 13.19 2.98 -8.78
N GLU A 227 12.82 1.83 -8.23
CA GLU A 227 11.89 0.90 -8.90
C GLU A 227 10.55 1.56 -9.24
N ALA A 228 9.97 2.33 -8.31
CA ALA A 228 8.74 3.07 -8.57
C ALA A 228 8.89 4.11 -9.69
N MET A 229 10.09 4.70 -9.88
CA MET A 229 10.34 5.59 -11.02
C MET A 229 10.37 4.83 -12.35
N HIS A 230 10.85 3.59 -12.38
CA HIS A 230 10.76 2.73 -13.57
C HIS A 230 9.30 2.39 -13.90
N THR A 231 8.48 2.01 -12.90
CA THR A 231 7.03 1.83 -13.10
C THR A 231 6.39 3.09 -13.67
N LEU A 232 6.68 4.25 -13.08
CA LEU A 232 6.12 5.52 -13.54
C LEU A 232 6.54 5.86 -14.97
N LYS A 233 7.75 5.47 -15.38
CA LYS A 233 8.25 5.69 -16.74
C LYS A 233 7.57 4.76 -17.74
N GLU A 234 7.41 3.49 -17.40
CA GLU A 234 6.74 2.49 -18.22
C GLU A 234 5.27 2.85 -18.50
N PHE A 235 4.58 3.41 -17.49
CA PHE A 235 3.17 3.80 -17.55
C PHE A 235 2.98 5.33 -17.57
N GLU A 236 3.92 6.08 -18.18
CA GLU A 236 3.94 7.55 -18.16
C GLU A 236 2.63 8.15 -18.69
N ASP A 237 2.15 7.65 -19.83
CA ASP A 237 0.94 8.18 -20.47
C ASP A 237 -0.33 7.90 -19.65
N GLU A 238 -0.41 6.73 -19.04
CA GLU A 238 -1.55 6.33 -18.22
C GLU A 238 -1.61 7.07 -16.88
N LEU A 239 -0.46 7.41 -16.29
CA LEU A 239 -0.33 8.00 -14.97
C LEU A 239 -0.15 9.53 -14.96
N LYS A 240 -0.13 10.15 -16.13
CA LYS A 240 0.18 11.57 -16.30
C LYS A 240 -0.67 12.50 -15.44
N GLU A 241 -1.98 12.26 -15.36
CA GLU A 241 -2.91 13.09 -14.60
C GLU A 241 -2.92 12.77 -13.09
N TYR A 242 -2.28 11.68 -12.71
CA TYR A 242 -2.26 11.15 -11.33
C TYR A 242 -0.92 11.35 -10.62
N SER A 243 0.13 11.77 -11.34
CA SER A 243 1.47 11.95 -10.78
C SER A 243 1.92 13.40 -10.79
N THR A 244 2.12 13.96 -9.59
CA THR A 244 2.72 15.30 -9.42
C THR A 244 4.14 15.36 -10.01
N LEU A 245 4.91 14.26 -9.96
CA LEU A 245 6.24 14.19 -10.54
C LEU A 245 6.18 14.37 -12.06
N LEU A 246 5.27 13.66 -12.73
CA LEU A 246 5.09 13.79 -14.20
C LEU A 246 4.65 15.21 -14.59
N HIS A 247 3.79 15.84 -13.78
CA HIS A 247 3.42 17.24 -14.01
C HIS A 247 4.65 18.17 -14.04
N TYR A 248 5.55 18.04 -13.06
CA TYR A 248 6.79 18.83 -13.05
C TYR A 248 7.72 18.43 -14.21
N TYR A 249 7.89 17.15 -14.46
CA TYR A 249 8.72 16.68 -15.57
C TYR A 249 8.24 17.21 -16.93
N ASP A 250 6.93 17.26 -17.16
CA ASP A 250 6.34 17.82 -18.40
C ASP A 250 6.65 19.32 -18.57
N ILE A 251 6.79 20.08 -17.48
CA ILE A 251 7.24 21.47 -17.56
C ILE A 251 8.66 21.53 -18.13
N PHE A 252 9.57 20.71 -17.62
CA PHE A 252 10.94 20.65 -18.14
C PHE A 252 10.96 20.18 -19.60
N ARG A 253 10.15 19.19 -19.95
CA ARG A 253 10.03 18.68 -21.34
C ARG A 253 9.50 19.76 -22.29
N LYS A 254 8.47 20.50 -21.89
CA LYS A 254 7.88 21.58 -22.67
C LYS A 254 8.88 22.69 -23.03
N TYR A 255 9.80 23.00 -22.12
CA TYR A 255 10.82 24.02 -22.32
C TYR A 255 12.18 23.44 -22.81
N HIS A 256 12.23 22.18 -23.21
CA HIS A 256 13.44 21.48 -23.65
C HIS A 256 14.57 21.48 -22.61
N LEU A 257 14.24 21.47 -21.32
CA LEU A 257 15.19 21.55 -20.20
C LEU A 257 15.53 20.16 -19.61
N THR A 258 15.01 19.06 -20.19
CA THR A 258 15.32 17.69 -19.70
C THR A 258 16.81 17.36 -19.73
N PRO A 259 17.66 17.83 -20.67
CA PRO A 259 19.09 17.59 -20.61
C PRO A 259 19.75 18.21 -19.36
N ILE A 260 19.17 19.27 -18.80
CA ILE A 260 19.67 19.91 -17.57
C ILE A 260 19.42 18.98 -16.38
N LEU A 261 18.24 18.32 -16.29
CA LEU A 261 17.97 17.33 -15.23
C LEU A 261 18.99 16.21 -15.27
N TYR A 262 19.28 15.69 -16.47
CA TYR A 262 20.31 14.67 -16.68
C TYR A 262 21.70 15.13 -16.23
N ALA A 263 22.13 16.32 -16.64
CA ALA A 263 23.44 16.88 -16.28
C ALA A 263 23.57 17.06 -14.74
N ILE A 264 22.51 17.56 -14.09
CA ILE A 264 22.48 17.70 -12.63
C ILE A 264 22.55 16.32 -11.95
N TYR A 265 21.84 15.32 -12.46
CA TYR A 265 21.88 13.96 -11.92
C TYR A 265 23.27 13.35 -12.01
N ILE A 266 23.92 13.42 -13.16
CA ILE A 266 25.31 12.90 -13.37
C ILE A 266 26.29 13.59 -12.41
N THR A 267 26.13 14.89 -12.17
CA THR A 267 27.04 15.65 -11.32
C THR A 267 26.78 15.44 -9.82
N PHE A 268 25.52 15.45 -9.40
CA PHE A 268 25.13 15.52 -8.00
C PHE A 268 24.30 14.31 -7.52
N GLY A 269 23.82 13.45 -8.41
CA GLY A 269 22.91 12.34 -8.06
C GLY A 269 23.46 11.44 -6.96
N ASN A 270 24.74 11.04 -7.06
CA ASN A 270 25.38 10.23 -6.03
C ASN A 270 25.53 10.96 -4.69
N VAL A 271 25.83 12.26 -4.70
CA VAL A 271 25.93 13.08 -3.48
C VAL A 271 24.56 13.17 -2.80
N ILE A 272 23.49 13.39 -3.57
CA ILE A 272 22.13 13.44 -3.06
C ILE A 272 21.72 12.05 -2.53
N LYS A 273 21.97 10.97 -3.28
CA LYS A 273 21.65 9.60 -2.84
C LYS A 273 22.38 9.25 -1.55
N ASN A 274 23.66 9.58 -1.42
CA ASN A 274 24.42 9.36 -0.20
C ASN A 274 23.88 10.16 1.00
N ASN A 275 23.34 11.37 0.79
CA ASN A 275 22.65 12.09 1.86
C ASN A 275 21.37 11.36 2.28
N LEU A 276 20.55 10.89 1.30
CA LEU A 276 19.26 10.25 1.55
C LEU A 276 19.42 8.88 2.21
N THR A 277 20.48 8.14 1.89
CA THR A 277 20.79 6.85 2.52
C THR A 277 21.60 6.98 3.82
N GLY A 278 22.08 8.17 4.15
CA GLY A 278 22.89 8.45 5.31
C GLY A 278 22.09 8.71 6.60
N ASN A 279 22.82 9.12 7.65
CA ASN A 279 22.27 9.30 9.00
C ASN A 279 21.51 10.61 9.22
N LYS A 280 21.49 11.54 8.26
CA LYS A 280 20.75 12.82 8.35
C LYS A 280 20.14 13.17 7.00
N PRO A 281 19.16 12.37 6.52
CA PRO A 281 18.54 12.59 5.23
C PRO A 281 17.72 13.90 5.22
N LYS A 282 17.76 14.61 4.10
CA LYS A 282 16.99 15.84 3.92
C LYS A 282 15.81 15.58 2.98
N LEU A 283 14.59 15.65 3.50
CA LEU A 283 13.37 15.36 2.76
C LEU A 283 13.22 16.18 1.45
N ILE A 284 13.69 17.43 1.43
CA ILE A 284 13.66 18.23 0.21
C ILE A 284 14.48 17.60 -0.93
N LEU A 285 15.62 16.97 -0.59
CA LEU A 285 16.46 16.28 -1.56
C LEU A 285 15.79 15.03 -2.12
N PHE A 286 14.89 14.41 -1.37
CA PHE A 286 14.15 13.22 -1.83
C PHE A 286 13.27 13.51 -3.05
N ASN A 287 12.50 14.61 -3.02
CA ASN A 287 11.67 14.99 -4.16
C ASN A 287 12.51 15.47 -5.35
N ILE A 288 13.61 16.18 -5.10
CA ILE A 288 14.57 16.57 -6.14
C ILE A 288 15.19 15.31 -6.77
N TYR A 289 15.64 14.36 -5.95
CA TYR A 289 16.22 13.11 -6.43
C TYR A 289 15.29 12.34 -7.35
N LYS A 290 14.03 12.17 -6.95
CA LYS A 290 13.01 11.48 -7.78
C LYS A 290 12.89 12.12 -9.18
N LEU A 291 12.81 13.45 -9.26
CA LEU A 291 12.70 14.16 -10.53
C LEU A 291 13.96 14.02 -11.38
N LEU A 292 15.14 14.15 -10.77
CA LEU A 292 16.42 14.00 -11.45
C LEU A 292 16.62 12.58 -11.98
N TYR A 293 16.34 11.57 -11.12
CA TYR A 293 16.45 10.15 -11.49
C TYR A 293 15.49 9.80 -12.63
N PHE A 294 14.23 10.23 -12.53
CA PHE A 294 13.25 10.03 -13.59
C PHE A 294 13.69 10.66 -14.91
N GLY A 295 14.38 11.79 -14.88
CA GLY A 295 14.93 12.45 -16.07
C GLY A 295 16.10 11.69 -16.72
N THR A 296 16.58 10.58 -16.15
CA THR A 296 17.61 9.70 -16.73
C THR A 296 17.02 8.46 -17.40
N LEU A 297 15.75 8.17 -17.16
CA LEU A 297 14.99 7.05 -17.73
C LEU A 297 14.35 7.46 -19.07
#